data_a4928078f1659be87a404437bdae1e8a
#
_entry.id   a4928078f1659be87a404437bdae1e8a
#
_cell.length_a   1.000
_cell.length_b   1.000
_cell.length_c   1.000
_cell.angle_alpha   90.00
_cell.angle_beta   90.00
_cell.angle_gamma   90.00
#
_symmetry.space_group_name_H-M   'P 1'
#
loop_
_entity.id
_entity.type
_entity.pdbx_description
1 polymer ?
#
loop_
_entity_poly.entity_id
_entity_poly.type
_entity_poly.pdbx_seq_one_letter_code
_entity_poly.pdbx_strand_id
1 'polypeptide(L)'
;MEETRFKKTPFHYVQYLALKAFCVLFALLPYGFCVALARTLMGWTTVFFPNRFKRMEYDISRAFPDKTPQEVHQIAVNSWRNMGTILAEFIQLTHMSRENFKKHCKIDGLEKIEQAEGTTGGIIHIGHFTNWEAFGLAASVYGMKKAVLAQRVDNPYIDEETNRLRNIFGGQTFYSNHGEQPFFAAMRWIKRKRLLGILIDQNAGSSEVWIPFMGRTAAFSPITALLAIKMQVPVFPVKVTRQTDGTLICHILDPMIPPAE
;
A
#
# COMPACT_ATOMS: atom_id res chain seq x y z
N MET A 1 -11.99 -11.74 22.26
CA MET A 1 -10.92 -12.44 21.52
C MET A 1 -9.97 -11.50 20.75
N GLU A 2 -10.38 -10.29 20.34
CA GLU A 2 -9.48 -9.33 19.65
C GLU A 2 -8.42 -8.70 20.55
N GLU A 3 -8.73 -8.37 21.80
CA GLU A 3 -7.74 -7.75 22.73
C GLU A 3 -6.53 -8.62 23.02
N THR A 4 -6.66 -9.96 22.96
CA THR A 4 -5.55 -10.90 23.20
C THR A 4 -4.61 -11.00 22.00
N ARG A 5 -5.06 -10.73 20.78
CA ARG A 5 -4.27 -10.84 19.54
C ARG A 5 -3.16 -9.78 19.46
N PHE A 6 -3.38 -8.60 20.01
CA PHE A 6 -2.41 -7.48 19.97
C PHE A 6 -1.63 -7.28 21.28
N LYS A 7 -1.55 -8.31 22.13
CA LYS A 7 -0.80 -8.24 23.38
C LYS A 7 0.71 -8.27 23.10
N LYS A 8 1.43 -7.29 23.66
CA LYS A 8 2.89 -7.24 23.62
C LYS A 8 3.50 -8.42 24.37
N THR A 9 4.36 -9.21 23.73
CA THR A 9 5.08 -10.34 24.33
C THR A 9 6.58 -10.19 24.13
N PRO A 10 7.43 -10.83 24.97
CA PRO A 10 8.88 -10.85 24.73
C PRO A 10 9.27 -11.41 23.35
N PHE A 11 8.53 -12.42 22.87
CA PHE A 11 8.74 -12.99 21.53
C PHE A 11 8.49 -11.95 20.42
N HIS A 12 7.40 -11.20 20.51
CA HIS A 12 7.11 -10.09 19.59
C HIS A 12 8.22 -9.02 19.60
N TYR A 13 8.79 -8.75 20.78
CA TYR A 13 9.88 -7.79 20.91
C TYR A 13 11.17 -8.28 20.23
N VAL A 14 11.52 -9.55 20.38
CA VAL A 14 12.67 -10.14 19.68
C VAL A 14 12.50 -10.08 18.16
N GLN A 15 11.31 -10.42 17.65
CA GLN A 15 10.99 -10.29 16.21
C GLN A 15 11.15 -8.84 15.74
N TYR A 16 10.67 -7.88 16.52
CA TYR A 16 10.81 -6.46 16.22
C TYR A 16 12.28 -6.03 16.17
N LEU A 17 13.10 -6.44 17.15
CA LEU A 17 14.52 -6.11 17.16
C LEU A 17 15.26 -6.68 15.94
N ALA A 18 14.95 -7.92 15.55
CA ALA A 18 15.50 -8.55 14.35
C ALA A 18 15.11 -7.76 13.09
N LEU A 19 13.83 -7.39 12.95
CA LEU A 19 13.36 -6.57 11.83
C LEU A 19 14.03 -5.19 11.84
N LYS A 20 14.16 -4.56 13.00
CA LYS A 20 14.78 -3.23 13.12
C LYS A 20 16.26 -3.26 12.74
N ALA A 21 17.00 -4.27 13.20
CA ALA A 21 18.39 -4.48 12.79
C ALA A 21 18.51 -4.66 11.26
N PHE A 22 17.62 -5.46 10.67
CA PHE A 22 17.53 -5.64 9.24
C PHE A 22 17.26 -4.30 8.52
N CYS A 23 16.28 -3.53 8.97
CA CYS A 23 15.96 -2.23 8.39
C CYS A 23 17.15 -1.25 8.46
N VAL A 24 17.85 -1.19 9.57
CA VAL A 24 19.04 -0.33 9.73
C VAL A 24 20.15 -0.76 8.77
N LEU A 25 20.46 -2.05 8.69
CA LEU A 25 21.46 -2.57 7.76
C LEU A 25 21.09 -2.23 6.30
N PHE A 26 19.84 -2.42 5.92
CA PHE A 26 19.36 -2.13 4.57
C PHE A 26 19.35 -0.62 4.26
N ALA A 27 19.08 0.22 5.25
CA ALA A 27 19.11 1.67 5.09
C ALA A 27 20.53 2.20 4.83
N LEU A 28 21.57 1.50 5.30
CA LEU A 28 22.98 1.88 5.10
C LEU A 28 23.54 1.45 3.73
N LEU A 29 22.87 0.57 3.01
CA LEU A 29 23.31 0.09 1.70
C LEU A 29 23.02 1.12 0.59
N PRO A 30 23.84 1.18 -0.48
CA PRO A 30 23.48 1.93 -1.68
C PRO A 30 22.13 1.45 -2.24
N TYR A 31 21.28 2.37 -2.65
CA TYR A 31 19.88 2.11 -3.06
C TYR A 31 19.75 0.94 -4.04
N GLY A 32 20.48 0.98 -5.16
CA GLY A 32 20.40 -0.08 -6.18
C GLY A 32 20.85 -1.46 -5.67
N PHE A 33 21.89 -1.49 -4.82
CA PHE A 33 22.36 -2.74 -4.20
C PHE A 33 21.34 -3.28 -3.19
N CYS A 34 20.76 -2.41 -2.35
CA CYS A 34 19.71 -2.77 -1.40
C CYS A 34 18.53 -3.43 -2.11
N VAL A 35 18.03 -2.82 -3.18
CA VAL A 35 16.93 -3.36 -3.99
C VAL A 35 17.26 -4.69 -4.62
N ALA A 36 18.44 -4.83 -5.23
CA ALA A 36 18.88 -6.08 -5.87
C ALA A 36 19.02 -7.22 -4.85
N LEU A 37 19.62 -6.92 -3.69
CA LEU A 37 19.78 -7.88 -2.59
C LEU A 37 18.43 -8.35 -2.05
N ALA A 38 17.54 -7.42 -1.72
CA ALA A 38 16.20 -7.75 -1.19
C ALA A 38 15.37 -8.56 -2.19
N ARG A 39 15.43 -8.21 -3.49
CA ARG A 39 14.78 -8.96 -4.56
C ARG A 39 15.30 -10.40 -4.64
N THR A 40 16.60 -10.60 -4.51
CA THR A 40 17.25 -11.92 -4.56
C THR A 40 16.88 -12.75 -3.32
N LEU A 41 17.02 -12.17 -2.12
CA LEU A 41 16.68 -12.84 -0.87
C LEU A 41 15.20 -13.25 -0.85
N MET A 42 14.30 -12.34 -1.28
CA MET A 42 12.86 -12.66 -1.37
C MET A 42 12.64 -13.84 -2.35
N GLY A 43 13.34 -13.90 -3.48
CA GLY A 43 13.24 -15.03 -4.40
C GLY A 43 13.58 -16.37 -3.74
N TRP A 44 14.57 -16.42 -2.85
CA TRP A 44 14.93 -17.64 -2.12
C TRP A 44 13.87 -18.04 -1.08
N THR A 45 13.08 -17.10 -0.56
CA THR A 45 12.05 -17.45 0.44
C THR A 45 10.91 -18.30 -0.12
N THR A 46 10.78 -18.46 -1.43
CA THR A 46 9.75 -19.32 -2.05
C THR A 46 9.79 -20.74 -1.51
N VAL A 47 10.98 -21.27 -1.18
CA VAL A 47 11.16 -22.62 -0.62
C VAL A 47 10.55 -22.76 0.78
N PHE A 48 10.44 -21.68 1.54
CA PHE A 48 9.85 -21.68 2.90
C PHE A 48 8.33 -21.50 2.89
N PHE A 49 7.77 -21.04 1.77
CA PHE A 49 6.34 -20.77 1.63
C PHE A 49 5.71 -21.47 0.41
N PRO A 50 5.91 -22.80 0.22
CA PRO A 50 5.53 -23.48 -1.02
C PRO A 50 4.02 -23.42 -1.28
N ASN A 51 3.19 -23.50 -0.23
CA ASN A 51 1.73 -23.45 -0.39
C ASN A 51 1.24 -22.06 -0.84
N ARG A 52 1.84 -20.99 -0.33
CA ARG A 52 1.52 -19.62 -0.76
C ARG A 52 1.96 -19.39 -2.20
N PHE A 53 3.14 -19.89 -2.56
CA PHE A 53 3.65 -19.76 -3.91
C PHE A 53 2.79 -20.54 -4.92
N LYS A 54 2.43 -21.80 -4.64
CA LYS A 54 1.50 -22.57 -5.46
C LYS A 54 0.13 -21.91 -5.59
N ARG A 55 -0.37 -21.30 -4.52
CA ARG A 55 -1.63 -20.54 -4.59
C ARG A 55 -1.51 -19.35 -5.52
N MET A 56 -0.40 -18.62 -5.50
CA MET A 56 -0.13 -17.52 -6.43
C MET A 56 -0.10 -18.00 -7.89
N GLU A 57 0.59 -19.12 -8.19
CA GLU A 57 0.60 -19.71 -9.53
C GLU A 57 -0.81 -20.09 -9.99
N TYR A 58 -1.59 -20.72 -9.11
CA TYR A 58 -2.99 -21.05 -9.39
C TYR A 58 -3.82 -19.79 -9.70
N ASP A 59 -3.72 -18.74 -8.91
CA ASP A 59 -4.48 -17.50 -9.12
C ASP A 59 -4.05 -16.80 -10.41
N ILE A 60 -2.75 -16.79 -10.74
CA ILE A 60 -2.22 -16.24 -12.01
C ILE A 60 -2.71 -17.05 -13.22
N SER A 61 -2.68 -18.39 -13.17
CA SER A 61 -3.17 -19.23 -14.27
C SER A 61 -4.65 -19.02 -14.54
N ARG A 62 -5.40 -18.67 -13.49
CA ARG A 62 -6.83 -18.37 -13.58
C ARG A 62 -7.11 -16.98 -14.16
N ALA A 63 -6.22 -16.03 -13.91
CA ALA A 63 -6.32 -14.66 -14.44
C ALA A 63 -5.83 -14.57 -15.90
N PHE A 64 -4.90 -15.44 -16.29
CA PHE A 64 -4.29 -15.48 -17.62
C PHE A 64 -4.37 -16.89 -18.21
N PRO A 65 -5.55 -17.34 -18.66
CA PRO A 65 -5.76 -18.72 -19.10
C PRO A 65 -4.96 -19.11 -20.36
N ASP A 66 -4.55 -18.12 -21.15
CA ASP A 66 -3.77 -18.33 -22.39
C ASP A 66 -2.28 -18.50 -22.16
N LYS A 67 -1.80 -18.36 -20.89
CA LYS A 67 -0.39 -18.49 -20.57
C LYS A 67 0.01 -19.93 -20.27
N THR A 68 1.19 -20.29 -20.75
CA THR A 68 1.81 -21.59 -20.45
C THR A 68 2.16 -21.70 -18.96
N PRO A 69 2.29 -22.93 -18.40
CA PRO A 69 2.73 -23.12 -17.03
C PRO A 69 4.08 -22.45 -16.71
N GLN A 70 4.99 -22.40 -17.66
CA GLN A 70 6.29 -21.74 -17.52
C GLN A 70 6.16 -20.24 -17.39
N GLU A 71 5.30 -19.60 -18.23
CA GLU A 71 5.02 -18.16 -18.13
C GLU A 71 4.33 -17.81 -16.81
N VAL A 72 3.36 -18.62 -16.37
CA VAL A 72 2.70 -18.47 -15.07
C VAL A 72 3.72 -18.53 -13.94
N HIS A 73 4.60 -19.53 -13.95
CA HIS A 73 5.68 -19.65 -12.97
C HIS A 73 6.60 -18.43 -12.97
N GLN A 74 7.00 -17.94 -14.14
CA GLN A 74 7.87 -16.76 -14.25
C GLN A 74 7.20 -15.50 -13.72
N ILE A 75 5.89 -15.32 -13.97
CA ILE A 75 5.10 -14.20 -13.41
C ILE A 75 5.06 -14.32 -11.88
N ALA A 76 4.79 -15.52 -11.34
CA ALA A 76 4.75 -15.76 -9.91
C ALA A 76 6.11 -15.44 -9.24
N VAL A 77 7.21 -15.93 -9.80
CA VAL A 77 8.56 -15.63 -9.31
C VAL A 77 8.86 -14.13 -9.32
N ASN A 78 8.52 -13.45 -10.41
CA ASN A 78 8.76 -12.02 -10.53
C ASN A 78 7.91 -11.21 -9.55
N SER A 79 6.64 -11.58 -9.37
CA SER A 79 5.72 -10.96 -8.39
C SER A 79 6.22 -11.17 -6.96
N TRP A 80 6.67 -12.38 -6.63
CA TRP A 80 7.24 -12.69 -5.32
C TRP A 80 8.49 -11.89 -5.03
N ARG A 81 9.42 -11.84 -5.98
CA ARG A 81 10.65 -11.02 -5.90
C ARG A 81 10.34 -9.52 -5.76
N ASN A 82 9.27 -9.04 -6.40
CA ASN A 82 8.87 -7.64 -6.30
C ASN A 82 8.48 -7.23 -4.88
N MET A 83 7.97 -8.16 -4.05
CA MET A 83 7.72 -7.87 -2.63
C MET A 83 9.01 -7.46 -1.89
N GLY A 84 10.13 -8.12 -2.19
CA GLY A 84 11.44 -7.71 -1.66
C GLY A 84 11.85 -6.33 -2.14
N THR A 85 11.62 -6.02 -3.42
CA THR A 85 11.85 -4.69 -3.98
C THR A 85 11.05 -3.62 -3.25
N ILE A 86 9.75 -3.83 -3.04
CA ILE A 86 8.86 -2.90 -2.33
C ILE A 86 9.36 -2.63 -0.91
N LEU A 87 9.76 -3.69 -0.19
CA LEU A 87 10.27 -3.56 1.17
C LEU A 87 11.58 -2.76 1.21
N ALA A 88 12.52 -3.05 0.30
CA ALA A 88 13.80 -2.32 0.22
C ALA A 88 13.59 -0.84 -0.10
N GLU A 89 12.75 -0.54 -1.09
CA GLU A 89 12.40 0.83 -1.46
C GLU A 89 11.73 1.57 -0.29
N PHE A 90 10.79 0.93 0.41
CA PHE A 90 10.14 1.53 1.58
C PHE A 90 11.16 1.87 2.67
N ILE A 91 12.06 0.94 3.02
CA ILE A 91 13.13 1.18 4.01
C ILE A 91 14.01 2.34 3.56
N GLN A 92 14.51 2.32 2.33
CA GLN A 92 15.40 3.34 1.81
C GLN A 92 14.73 4.72 1.77
N LEU A 93 13.52 4.81 1.23
CA LEU A 93 12.78 6.06 1.10
C LEU A 93 12.46 6.70 2.47
N THR A 94 12.19 5.91 3.50
CA THR A 94 11.92 6.43 4.85
C THR A 94 13.15 7.00 5.56
N HIS A 95 14.36 6.70 5.08
CA HIS A 95 15.61 7.20 5.64
C HIS A 95 16.23 8.36 4.82
N MET A 96 15.57 8.77 3.73
CA MET A 96 16.03 9.88 2.90
C MET A 96 15.54 11.23 3.43
N SER A 97 16.32 12.30 3.16
CA SER A 97 15.80 13.66 3.25
C SER A 97 14.70 13.89 2.21
N ARG A 98 13.80 14.85 2.44
CA ARG A 98 12.72 15.18 1.47
C ARG A 98 13.27 15.50 0.07
N GLU A 99 14.42 16.16 0.01
CA GLU A 99 15.06 16.49 -1.26
C GLU A 99 15.55 15.26 -2.01
N ASN A 100 16.24 14.34 -1.33
CA ASN A 100 16.70 13.10 -1.94
C ASN A 100 15.53 12.18 -2.29
N PHE A 101 14.49 12.13 -1.46
CA PHE A 101 13.26 11.39 -1.75
C PHE A 101 12.68 11.80 -3.13
N LYS A 102 12.57 13.10 -3.41
CA LYS A 102 12.05 13.64 -4.68
C LYS A 102 12.86 13.23 -5.91
N LYS A 103 14.13 12.86 -5.74
CA LYS A 103 14.95 12.30 -6.84
C LYS A 103 14.56 10.86 -7.18
N HIS A 104 14.09 10.10 -6.19
CA HIS A 104 13.73 8.68 -6.33
C HIS A 104 12.23 8.44 -6.53
N CYS A 105 11.38 9.38 -6.11
CA CYS A 105 9.94 9.24 -6.23
C CYS A 105 9.29 10.57 -6.61
N LYS A 106 8.65 10.60 -7.77
CA LYS A 106 7.98 11.77 -8.36
C LYS A 106 6.48 11.57 -8.36
N ILE A 107 5.73 12.68 -8.37
CA ILE A 107 4.28 12.67 -8.57
C ILE A 107 3.98 13.37 -9.90
N ASP A 108 3.18 12.71 -10.73
CA ASP A 108 2.58 13.21 -11.95
C ASP A 108 1.08 13.42 -11.71
N GLY A 109 0.53 14.55 -12.10
CA GLY A 109 -0.87 14.93 -11.84
C GLY A 109 -1.11 15.46 -10.41
N LEU A 110 -0.08 15.99 -9.73
CA LEU A 110 -0.20 16.54 -8.38
C LEU A 110 -1.28 17.64 -8.28
N GLU A 111 -1.38 18.49 -9.30
CA GLU A 111 -2.33 19.60 -9.41
C GLU A 111 -3.79 19.16 -9.28
N LYS A 112 -4.11 17.92 -9.68
CA LYS A 112 -5.47 17.37 -9.60
C LYS A 112 -5.97 17.23 -8.16
N ILE A 113 -5.08 16.82 -7.26
CA ILE A 113 -5.43 16.64 -5.84
C ILE A 113 -5.17 17.89 -5.01
N GLU A 114 -4.25 18.76 -5.42
CA GLU A 114 -4.06 20.06 -4.76
C GLU A 114 -5.32 20.92 -4.82
N GLN A 115 -6.05 20.86 -5.94
CA GLN A 115 -7.33 21.55 -6.09
C GLN A 115 -8.42 21.01 -5.15
N ALA A 116 -8.40 19.71 -4.85
CA ALA A 116 -9.37 19.08 -3.95
C ALA A 116 -9.00 19.31 -2.46
N GLU A 117 -7.71 19.32 -2.13
CA GLU A 117 -7.27 19.58 -0.76
C GLU A 117 -7.60 21.00 -0.33
N GLY A 118 -8.27 21.14 0.81
CA GLY A 118 -8.75 22.43 1.32
C GLY A 118 -10.08 22.92 0.72
N THR A 119 -10.57 22.33 -0.37
CA THR A 119 -11.86 22.68 -1.01
C THR A 119 -12.93 21.63 -0.80
N THR A 120 -12.80 20.45 -1.39
CA THR A 120 -13.73 19.33 -1.26
C THR A 120 -13.19 18.23 -0.33
N GLY A 121 -11.89 18.05 -0.27
CA GLY A 121 -11.23 16.80 0.15
C GLY A 121 -11.35 15.76 -0.95
N GLY A 122 -10.93 14.51 -0.66
CA GLY A 122 -11.01 13.45 -1.66
C GLY A 122 -10.51 12.11 -1.15
N ILE A 123 -10.75 11.09 -1.94
CA ILE A 123 -10.29 9.72 -1.67
C ILE A 123 -9.23 9.35 -2.70
N ILE A 124 -8.07 8.96 -2.24
CA ILE A 124 -7.03 8.36 -3.06
C ILE A 124 -7.28 6.85 -3.10
N HIS A 125 -7.50 6.34 -4.31
CA HIS A 125 -7.75 4.93 -4.57
C HIS A 125 -6.53 4.31 -5.23
N ILE A 126 -5.89 3.37 -4.55
CA ILE A 126 -4.66 2.71 -5.01
C ILE A 126 -4.73 1.21 -4.72
N GLY A 127 -4.06 0.39 -5.52
CA GLY A 127 -3.93 -1.05 -5.32
C GLY A 127 -2.55 -1.47 -4.80
N HIS A 128 -2.44 -2.73 -4.36
CA HIS A 128 -1.18 -3.34 -3.89
C HIS A 128 -0.24 -3.73 -5.04
N PHE A 129 -0.09 -2.88 -6.03
CA PHE A 129 0.82 -3.11 -7.18
C PHE A 129 1.96 -2.10 -7.20
N THR A 130 3.11 -2.51 -7.73
CA THR A 130 4.39 -1.78 -7.71
C THR A 130 4.78 -1.41 -6.27
N ASN A 131 4.80 -0.12 -5.90
CA ASN A 131 5.09 0.33 -4.53
C ASN A 131 4.07 1.38 -4.06
N TRP A 132 2.96 0.93 -3.50
CA TRP A 132 1.91 1.79 -2.94
C TRP A 132 2.39 2.57 -1.70
N GLU A 133 3.33 2.02 -0.91
CA GLU A 133 3.90 2.72 0.26
C GLU A 133 4.68 3.96 -0.17
N ALA A 134 5.38 3.89 -1.31
CA ALA A 134 6.09 5.05 -1.86
C ALA A 134 5.15 6.21 -2.17
N PHE A 135 3.94 5.95 -2.71
CA PHE A 135 2.93 7.00 -2.90
C PHE A 135 2.50 7.59 -1.55
N GLY A 136 2.26 6.74 -0.56
CA GLY A 136 1.90 7.20 0.78
C GLY A 136 2.94 8.14 1.38
N LEU A 137 4.23 7.86 1.20
CA LEU A 137 5.33 8.73 1.63
C LEU A 137 5.40 10.00 0.77
N ALA A 138 5.32 9.85 -0.56
CA ALA A 138 5.39 10.94 -1.52
C ALA A 138 4.31 12.00 -1.24
N ALA A 139 3.08 11.58 -0.98
CA ALA A 139 2.00 12.49 -0.62
C ALA A 139 2.40 13.46 0.51
N SER A 140 3.04 12.95 1.56
CA SER A 140 3.50 13.79 2.68
C SER A 140 4.76 14.60 2.35
N VAL A 141 5.67 14.05 1.53
CA VAL A 141 6.88 14.79 1.08
C VAL A 141 6.52 15.98 0.20
N TYR A 142 5.47 15.84 -0.62
CA TYR A 142 4.95 16.92 -1.47
C TYR A 142 3.95 17.83 -0.76
N GLY A 143 3.76 17.67 0.55
CA GLY A 143 3.01 18.61 1.40
C GLY A 143 1.54 18.28 1.63
N MET A 144 1.04 17.18 1.08
CA MET A 144 -0.36 16.78 1.24
C MET A 144 -0.70 16.33 2.66
N LYS A 145 -1.86 16.73 3.16
CA LYS A 145 -2.42 16.29 4.44
C LYS A 145 -3.20 15.00 4.23
N LYS A 146 -2.50 13.87 4.26
CA LYS A 146 -3.08 12.55 4.04
C LYS A 146 -3.42 11.80 5.31
N ALA A 147 -4.42 10.94 5.25
CA ALA A 147 -4.58 9.79 6.13
C ALA A 147 -4.72 8.52 5.29
N VAL A 148 -4.44 7.36 5.88
CA VAL A 148 -4.64 6.05 5.23
C VAL A 148 -5.49 5.15 6.11
N LEU A 149 -6.33 4.33 5.47
CA LEU A 149 -7.03 3.24 6.11
C LEU A 149 -6.17 1.99 6.00
N ALA A 150 -5.79 1.38 7.12
CA ALA A 150 -4.93 0.20 7.14
C ALA A 150 -5.39 -0.82 8.17
N GLN A 151 -4.98 -2.07 8.01
CA GLN A 151 -5.13 -3.09 9.03
C GLN A 151 -3.89 -3.10 9.93
N ARG A 152 -4.08 -3.48 11.20
CA ARG A 152 -2.98 -3.69 12.13
C ARG A 152 -2.15 -4.91 11.73
N VAL A 153 -0.86 -4.82 11.95
CA VAL A 153 0.05 -5.96 11.88
C VAL A 153 -0.06 -6.76 13.20
N ASP A 154 -0.01 -8.10 13.13
CA ASP A 154 -0.21 -8.97 14.30
C ASP A 154 0.79 -8.73 15.43
N ASN A 155 2.04 -8.39 15.11
CA ASN A 155 3.05 -8.01 16.10
C ASN A 155 2.93 -6.52 16.45
N PRO A 156 2.54 -6.15 17.69
CA PRO A 156 2.29 -4.76 18.07
C PRO A 156 3.49 -3.83 17.93
N TYR A 157 4.69 -4.32 18.16
CA TYR A 157 5.91 -3.52 18.02
C TYR A 157 6.24 -3.23 16.56
N ILE A 158 6.01 -4.22 15.68
CA ILE A 158 6.16 -4.06 14.22
C ILE A 158 5.08 -3.12 13.69
N ASP A 159 3.84 -3.22 14.20
CA ASP A 159 2.74 -2.33 13.85
C ASP A 159 3.06 -0.86 14.19
N GLU A 160 3.51 -0.60 15.41
CA GLU A 160 3.92 0.72 15.86
C GLU A 160 5.04 1.30 14.98
N GLU A 161 6.07 0.50 14.67
CA GLU A 161 7.19 0.94 13.82
C GLU A 161 6.76 1.18 12.37
N THR A 162 5.96 0.28 11.80
CA THR A 162 5.42 0.44 10.44
C THR A 162 4.58 1.72 10.34
N ASN A 163 3.75 1.97 11.34
CA ASN A 163 2.95 3.19 11.41
C ASN A 163 3.82 4.45 11.55
N ARG A 164 4.87 4.39 12.37
CA ARG A 164 5.84 5.47 12.50
C ARG A 164 6.53 5.78 11.17
N LEU A 165 6.98 4.75 10.45
CA LEU A 165 7.64 4.89 9.15
C LEU A 165 6.67 5.43 8.07
N ARG A 166 5.44 4.94 8.00
CA ARG A 166 4.41 5.45 7.08
C ARG A 166 4.11 6.94 7.27
N ASN A 167 4.27 7.43 8.49
CA ASN A 167 3.96 8.81 8.86
C ASN A 167 5.21 9.68 9.12
N ILE A 168 6.40 9.21 8.76
CA ILE A 168 7.66 9.89 9.04
C ILE A 168 7.75 11.30 8.41
N PHE A 169 7.12 11.50 7.26
CA PHE A 169 7.02 12.80 6.60
C PHE A 169 5.71 13.55 6.91
N GLY A 170 4.89 13.02 7.82
CA GLY A 170 3.56 13.50 8.18
C GLY A 170 2.46 12.55 7.72
N GLY A 171 1.25 12.78 8.23
CA GLY A 171 0.08 11.96 7.92
C GLY A 171 -0.50 11.28 9.15
N GLN A 172 -1.52 10.45 8.92
CA GLN A 172 -2.23 9.71 9.96
C GLN A 172 -2.67 8.34 9.44
N THR A 173 -2.75 7.35 10.31
CA THR A 173 -3.30 6.02 10.01
C THR A 173 -4.54 5.77 10.83
N PHE A 174 -5.63 5.35 10.18
CA PHE A 174 -6.83 4.82 10.83
C PHE A 174 -6.85 3.31 10.66
N TYR A 175 -7.08 2.58 11.74
CA TYR A 175 -7.07 1.12 11.71
C TYR A 175 -8.47 0.55 11.48
N SER A 176 -8.68 -0.12 10.35
CA SER A 176 -9.98 -0.61 9.89
C SER A 176 -10.58 -1.76 10.72
N ASN A 177 -9.79 -2.41 11.56
CA ASN A 177 -10.20 -3.55 12.38
C ASN A 177 -10.65 -3.17 13.80
N HIS A 178 -11.05 -1.91 14.04
CA HIS A 178 -11.58 -1.43 15.32
C HIS A 178 -13.06 -1.00 15.26
N GLY A 179 -13.93 -1.86 14.75
CA GLY A 179 -15.36 -1.61 14.65
C GLY A 179 -15.71 -0.41 13.74
N GLU A 180 -16.73 0.36 14.05
CA GLU A 180 -17.18 1.50 13.24
C GLU A 180 -16.35 2.77 13.41
N GLN A 181 -15.52 2.86 14.46
CA GLN A 181 -14.74 4.08 14.77
C GLN A 181 -13.84 4.56 13.63
N PRO A 182 -13.12 3.67 12.90
CA PRO A 182 -12.28 4.08 11.76
C PRO A 182 -13.08 4.70 10.63
N PHE A 183 -14.27 4.19 10.35
CA PHE A 183 -15.14 4.75 9.32
C PHE A 183 -15.56 6.19 9.65
N PHE A 184 -16.01 6.43 10.88
CA PHE A 184 -16.34 7.78 11.34
C PHE A 184 -15.10 8.69 11.40
N ALA A 185 -13.93 8.17 11.75
CA ALA A 185 -12.69 8.93 11.73
C ALA A 185 -12.33 9.35 10.30
N ALA A 186 -12.45 8.43 9.34
CA ALA A 186 -12.28 8.70 7.91
C ALA A 186 -13.23 9.78 7.40
N MET A 187 -14.52 9.68 7.74
CA MET A 187 -15.51 10.70 7.38
C MET A 187 -15.18 12.08 7.98
N ARG A 188 -14.80 12.14 9.26
CA ARG A 188 -14.37 13.40 9.89
C ARG A 188 -13.13 13.97 9.22
N TRP A 189 -12.21 13.11 8.76
CA TRP A 189 -11.01 13.53 8.05
C TRP A 189 -11.34 14.18 6.70
N ILE A 190 -12.21 13.53 5.91
CA ILE A 190 -12.70 14.05 4.63
C ILE A 190 -13.46 15.35 4.82
N LYS A 191 -14.33 15.46 5.85
CA LYS A 191 -15.06 16.71 6.20
C LYS A 191 -14.12 17.89 6.46
N ARG A 192 -12.89 17.63 6.90
CA ARG A 192 -11.86 18.67 7.06
C ARG A 192 -11.15 19.01 5.75
N LYS A 193 -11.71 18.61 4.60
CA LYS A 193 -11.17 18.87 3.27
C LYS A 193 -9.77 18.29 3.06
N ARG A 194 -9.54 17.07 3.54
CA ARG A 194 -8.26 16.36 3.48
C ARG A 194 -8.37 15.10 2.64
N LEU A 195 -7.24 14.51 2.29
CA LEU A 195 -7.14 13.33 1.45
C LEU A 195 -7.10 12.04 2.28
N LEU A 196 -7.90 11.05 1.91
CA LEU A 196 -7.94 9.72 2.52
C LEU A 196 -7.48 8.66 1.53
N GLY A 197 -6.37 7.97 1.81
CA GLY A 197 -5.88 6.84 1.03
C GLY A 197 -6.55 5.52 1.43
N ILE A 198 -7.04 4.78 0.45
CA ILE A 198 -7.68 3.46 0.64
C ILE A 198 -7.14 2.48 -0.42
N LEU A 199 -6.74 1.27 0.04
CA LEU A 199 -6.41 0.13 -0.80
C LEU A 199 -7.57 -0.86 -0.73
N ILE A 200 -8.11 -1.28 -1.89
CA ILE A 200 -9.34 -2.10 -1.95
C ILE A 200 -9.20 -3.38 -2.77
N ASP A 201 -8.05 -3.69 -3.29
CA ASP A 201 -7.79 -4.82 -4.18
C ASP A 201 -7.51 -6.14 -3.43
N GLN A 202 -7.72 -6.17 -2.13
CA GLN A 202 -7.71 -7.39 -1.33
C GLN A 202 -9.15 -7.78 -0.94
N ASN A 203 -9.35 -9.09 -0.74
CA ASN A 203 -10.62 -9.62 -0.28
C ASN A 203 -11.03 -8.98 1.05
N ALA A 204 -12.21 -8.38 1.09
CA ALA A 204 -12.71 -7.58 2.23
C ALA A 204 -13.51 -8.39 3.27
N GLY A 205 -13.67 -9.70 3.08
CA GLY A 205 -14.46 -10.56 3.98
C GLY A 205 -15.96 -10.48 3.72
N SER A 206 -16.78 -10.16 4.72
CA SER A 206 -18.25 -10.27 4.66
C SER A 206 -19.00 -9.09 4.04
N SER A 207 -18.32 -7.96 3.79
CA SER A 207 -18.94 -6.72 3.25
C SER A 207 -18.47 -6.46 1.83
N GLU A 208 -18.85 -7.34 0.89
CA GLU A 208 -18.32 -7.39 -0.46
C GLU A 208 -19.34 -7.01 -1.50
N VAL A 209 -18.87 -6.37 -2.58
CA VAL A 209 -19.57 -6.32 -3.86
C VAL A 209 -18.87 -7.25 -4.84
N TRP A 210 -19.66 -8.00 -5.59
CA TRP A 210 -19.15 -8.97 -6.56
C TRP A 210 -19.19 -8.35 -7.95
N ILE A 211 -18.00 -8.13 -8.54
CA ILE A 211 -17.88 -7.50 -9.86
C ILE A 211 -17.04 -8.38 -10.80
N PRO A 212 -17.27 -8.30 -12.12
CA PRO A 212 -16.41 -8.95 -13.10
C PRO A 212 -14.99 -8.37 -13.04
N PHE A 213 -13.99 -9.25 -12.91
CA PHE A 213 -12.57 -8.89 -12.89
C PHE A 213 -11.75 -10.01 -13.55
N MET A 214 -10.99 -9.69 -14.59
CA MET A 214 -10.14 -10.64 -15.33
C MET A 214 -10.91 -11.92 -15.76
N GLY A 215 -12.08 -11.75 -16.37
CA GLY A 215 -12.92 -12.82 -16.87
C GLY A 215 -13.66 -13.63 -15.77
N ARG A 216 -13.65 -13.18 -14.53
CA ARG A 216 -14.27 -13.84 -13.37
C ARG A 216 -14.95 -12.86 -12.45
N THR A 217 -15.86 -13.37 -11.63
CA THR A 217 -16.43 -12.60 -10.53
C THR A 217 -15.45 -12.57 -9.36
N ALA A 218 -15.13 -11.38 -8.88
CA ALA A 218 -14.25 -11.16 -7.72
C ALA A 218 -14.95 -10.26 -6.69
N ALA A 219 -14.62 -10.48 -5.43
CA ALA A 219 -15.17 -9.75 -4.30
C ALA A 219 -14.31 -8.51 -3.99
N PHE A 220 -14.92 -7.34 -3.95
CA PHE A 220 -14.27 -6.07 -3.65
C PHE A 220 -14.94 -5.35 -2.48
N SER A 221 -14.16 -4.57 -1.74
CA SER A 221 -14.70 -3.69 -0.71
C SER A 221 -15.45 -2.51 -1.32
N PRO A 222 -16.71 -2.24 -0.95
CA PRO A 222 -17.45 -1.08 -1.43
C PRO A 222 -17.05 0.22 -0.73
N ILE A 223 -16.13 0.20 0.24
CA ILE A 223 -15.85 1.31 1.16
C ILE A 223 -15.53 2.62 0.45
N THR A 224 -14.76 2.57 -0.64
CA THR A 224 -14.39 3.78 -1.41
C THR A 224 -15.64 4.41 -2.04
N ALA A 225 -16.49 3.60 -2.70
CA ALA A 225 -17.71 4.09 -3.34
C ALA A 225 -18.70 4.63 -2.30
N LEU A 226 -18.91 3.90 -1.20
CA LEU A 226 -19.79 4.32 -0.11
C LEU A 226 -19.36 5.66 0.50
N LEU A 227 -18.06 5.83 0.76
CA LEU A 227 -17.54 7.10 1.28
C LEU A 227 -17.64 8.23 0.24
N ALA A 228 -17.32 7.96 -1.03
CA ALA A 228 -17.39 8.97 -2.08
C ALA A 228 -18.81 9.51 -2.26
N ILE A 229 -19.80 8.61 -2.37
CA ILE A 229 -21.21 8.96 -2.51
C ILE A 229 -21.69 9.69 -1.25
N LYS A 230 -21.49 9.12 -0.05
CA LYS A 230 -21.97 9.71 1.19
C LYS A 230 -21.34 11.07 1.50
N MET A 231 -20.12 11.30 1.07
CA MET A 231 -19.39 12.54 1.34
C MET A 231 -19.40 13.51 0.17
N GLN A 232 -19.93 13.09 -0.99
CA GLN A 232 -19.92 13.86 -2.25
C GLN A 232 -18.53 14.40 -2.58
N VAL A 233 -17.52 13.50 -2.56
CA VAL A 233 -16.11 13.85 -2.81
C VAL A 233 -15.53 13.05 -3.96
N PRO A 234 -14.58 13.62 -4.72
CA PRO A 234 -13.93 12.93 -5.83
C PRO A 234 -13.06 11.76 -5.33
N VAL A 235 -12.95 10.73 -6.18
CA VAL A 235 -12.04 9.61 -6.02
C VAL A 235 -10.93 9.72 -7.06
N PHE A 236 -9.69 9.80 -6.63
CA PHE A 236 -8.50 9.91 -7.46
C PHE A 236 -7.81 8.54 -7.56
N PRO A 237 -7.93 7.84 -8.70
CA PRO A 237 -7.16 6.62 -8.90
C PRO A 237 -5.67 6.96 -9.02
N VAL A 238 -4.84 6.14 -8.37
CA VAL A 238 -3.38 6.29 -8.41
C VAL A 238 -2.73 4.99 -8.85
N LYS A 239 -1.77 5.08 -9.76
CA LYS A 239 -0.87 3.98 -10.09
C LYS A 239 0.58 4.40 -9.87
N VAL A 240 1.40 3.47 -9.42
CA VAL A 240 2.85 3.70 -9.30
C VAL A 240 3.55 2.87 -10.36
N THR A 241 4.47 3.48 -11.09
CA THR A 241 5.34 2.79 -12.06
C THR A 241 6.79 2.93 -11.63
N ARG A 242 7.59 1.88 -11.88
CA ARG A 242 9.05 1.92 -11.67
C ARG A 242 9.72 2.03 -13.02
N GLN A 243 10.55 3.05 -13.18
CA GLN A 243 11.34 3.28 -14.37
C GLN A 243 12.56 2.35 -14.42
N THR A 244 13.22 2.28 -15.56
CA THR A 244 14.43 1.43 -15.77
C THR A 244 15.59 1.84 -14.87
N ASP A 245 15.68 3.11 -14.50
CA ASP A 245 16.67 3.65 -13.58
C ASP A 245 16.31 3.46 -12.09
N GLY A 246 15.17 2.82 -11.82
CA GLY A 246 14.65 2.60 -10.47
C GLY A 246 13.79 3.74 -9.91
N THR A 247 13.67 4.87 -10.60
CA THR A 247 12.80 5.99 -10.18
C THR A 247 11.34 5.54 -10.17
N LEU A 248 10.63 5.86 -9.09
CA LEU A 248 9.20 5.66 -8.97
C LEU A 248 8.44 6.89 -9.46
N ILE A 249 7.42 6.68 -10.29
CA ILE A 249 6.49 7.74 -10.70
C ILE A 249 5.10 7.35 -10.22
N CYS A 250 4.53 8.20 -9.37
CA CYS A 250 3.17 8.09 -8.88
C CYS A 250 2.26 8.91 -9.80
N HIS A 251 1.44 8.25 -10.62
CA HIS A 251 0.51 8.90 -11.54
C HIS A 251 -0.85 9.04 -10.87
N ILE A 252 -1.30 10.27 -10.70
CA ILE A 252 -2.65 10.59 -10.25
C ILE A 252 -3.52 10.75 -11.50
N LEU A 253 -4.49 9.87 -11.65
CA LEU A 253 -5.40 9.87 -12.79
C LEU A 253 -6.54 10.88 -12.58
N ASP A 254 -7.34 11.10 -13.62
CA ASP A 254 -8.49 11.99 -13.54
C ASP A 254 -9.49 11.51 -12.49
N PRO A 255 -10.08 12.44 -11.72
CA PRO A 255 -10.99 12.08 -10.65
C PRO A 255 -12.29 11.47 -11.17
N MET A 256 -12.75 10.43 -10.50
CA MET A 256 -14.11 9.92 -10.63
C MET A 256 -15.01 10.70 -9.67
N ILE A 257 -16.01 11.37 -10.24
CA ILE A 257 -16.99 12.16 -9.46
C ILE A 257 -18.16 11.25 -9.12
N PRO A 258 -18.59 11.18 -7.84
CA PRO A 258 -19.77 10.41 -7.48
C PRO A 258 -21.02 11.02 -8.13
N PRO A 259 -22.08 10.21 -8.40
CA PRO A 259 -23.35 10.73 -8.87
C PRO A 259 -23.92 11.70 -7.82
N ALA A 260 -24.62 12.74 -8.30
CA ALA A 260 -25.40 13.62 -7.42
C ALA A 260 -26.50 12.81 -6.76
N GLU A 261 -26.80 13.13 -5.49
CA GLU A 261 -27.94 12.56 -4.76
C GLU A 261 -29.27 13.03 -5.33
#